data_bc6c7319749323b9427e5055383f4d7b
#
_entry.id   bc6c7319749323b9427e5055383f4d7b
#
_cell.length_a   1.000
_cell.length_b   1.000
_cell.length_c   1.000
_cell.angle_alpha   90.00
_cell.angle_beta   90.00
_cell.angle_gamma   90.00
#
_symmetry.space_group_name_H-M   'P 1'
#
loop_
_entity.id
_entity.type
_entity.pdbx_description
1 polymer ?
#
loop_
_entity_poly.entity_id
_entity_poly.type
_entity_poly.pdbx_seq_one_letter_code
_entity_poly.pdbx_strand_id
1 'polypeptide(L)'
;MEIERLDEADAVAVDREQADNHGVAPPETRDQQAYRTEYRVTVEAAYTWDAAALELRQAWEAHETKWPSPEDADRDGDRSLNPEANAEVERGCGHIREIAENVITPAMRAIESEDSDRHLIGLEHCLKGMDRIKEKIADAVRYKGRAPEEALETLKDVVRFTFCYSEERYTSGVIEDCQRLLDRGFQPFDRLNSWQAEQYKGVNSRWRDPESGLLFEVQFHTRASFEAKQLTHAAYERLRDPATSDVERDELQEFQRKASAEIPIPPNVSDIEDYSPEQRRG
;
A
#
# COMPACT_ATOMS: atom_id res chain seq x y z
N MET A 1 22.02 -26.90 10.71
CA MET A 1 22.94 -25.78 10.90
C MET A 1 23.18 -25.09 9.55
N GLU A 2 22.07 -24.78 8.80
CA GLU A 2 22.12 -24.18 7.44
C GLU A 2 20.92 -23.28 7.12
N ILE A 3 20.14 -22.89 8.12
CA ILE A 3 18.90 -22.07 7.94
C ILE A 3 19.16 -20.57 8.25
N GLU A 4 20.31 -20.22 8.83
CA GLU A 4 20.60 -18.83 9.24
C GLU A 4 21.14 -17.91 8.14
N ARG A 5 21.36 -18.40 6.90
CA ARG A 5 21.97 -17.56 5.84
C ARG A 5 20.98 -16.96 4.83
N LEU A 6 19.71 -17.30 4.88
CA LEU A 6 18.69 -16.75 3.98
C LEU A 6 18.05 -15.45 4.49
N ASP A 7 18.19 -15.18 5.79
CA ASP A 7 17.55 -14.02 6.44
C ASP A 7 18.24 -12.65 6.17
N GLU A 8 19.50 -12.64 5.75
CA GLU A 8 20.22 -11.38 5.50
C GLU A 8 20.00 -10.80 4.10
N ALA A 9 19.62 -11.60 3.14
CA ALA A 9 19.42 -11.13 1.75
C ALA A 9 18.07 -10.47 1.54
N ASP A 10 17.02 -10.91 2.22
CA ASP A 10 15.65 -10.40 2.04
C ASP A 10 15.38 -9.07 2.76
N ALA A 11 16.18 -8.73 3.79
CA ALA A 11 16.12 -7.44 4.46
C ALA A 11 16.65 -6.28 3.61
N VAL A 12 17.49 -6.58 2.63
CA VAL A 12 18.20 -5.58 1.81
C VAL A 12 17.34 -5.10 0.63
N ALA A 13 16.33 -5.87 0.19
CA ALA A 13 15.52 -5.52 -0.96
C ALA A 13 14.49 -4.41 -0.68
N VAL A 14 14.01 -4.28 0.56
CA VAL A 14 13.05 -3.23 0.95
C VAL A 14 13.73 -1.87 1.13
N ASP A 15 15.06 -1.87 1.41
CA ASP A 15 15.82 -0.65 1.70
C ASP A 15 16.53 -0.03 0.48
N ARG A 16 16.48 -0.65 -0.70
CA ARG A 16 17.25 -0.16 -1.86
C ARG A 16 16.73 1.13 -2.49
N GLU A 17 15.48 1.49 -2.32
CA GLU A 17 14.96 2.80 -2.81
C GLU A 17 15.35 4.00 -1.92
N GLN A 18 15.90 3.77 -0.71
CA GLN A 18 16.36 4.85 0.19
C GLN A 18 17.87 4.89 0.40
N ALA A 19 18.64 3.98 -0.18
CA ALA A 19 20.07 3.82 0.09
C ALA A 19 20.99 4.82 -0.64
N ASP A 20 20.50 5.70 -1.48
CA ASP A 20 21.29 6.72 -2.18
C ASP A 20 21.54 8.01 -1.38
N ASN A 21 21.13 8.07 -0.13
CA ASN A 21 21.47 9.21 0.74
C ASN A 21 22.11 8.75 2.06
N HIS A 22 23.43 8.55 2.00
CA HIS A 22 24.38 8.50 3.13
C HIS A 22 24.10 7.57 4.32
N GLY A 23 24.71 6.37 4.26
CA GLY A 23 25.40 5.79 5.40
C GLY A 23 24.55 5.24 6.52
N VAL A 24 24.50 3.90 6.61
CA VAL A 24 23.98 3.10 7.72
C VAL A 24 22.45 3.18 7.86
N ALA A 25 21.79 2.10 7.45
CA ALA A 25 20.37 1.90 7.73
C ALA A 25 20.10 2.13 9.23
N PRO A 26 19.04 2.85 9.60
CA PRO A 26 18.70 3.02 11.00
C PRO A 26 18.45 1.64 11.63
N PRO A 27 18.83 1.42 12.90
CA PRO A 27 18.61 0.15 13.57
C PRO A 27 17.11 -0.20 13.52
N GLU A 28 16.81 -1.46 13.18
CA GLU A 28 15.44 -1.96 13.17
C GLU A 28 14.72 -1.60 14.46
N THR A 29 13.52 -1.09 14.35
CA THR A 29 12.70 -0.81 15.51
C THR A 29 12.30 -2.12 16.19
N ARG A 30 12.01 -2.08 17.48
CA ARG A 30 11.54 -3.23 18.26
C ARG A 30 10.29 -3.87 17.61
N ASP A 31 9.49 -3.07 16.92
CA ASP A 31 8.27 -3.48 16.22
C ASP A 31 8.58 -4.24 14.91
N GLN A 32 9.65 -3.87 14.19
CA GLN A 32 10.13 -4.58 13.02
C GLN A 32 10.74 -5.94 13.38
N GLN A 33 11.43 -6.02 14.53
CA GLN A 33 11.96 -7.28 15.05
C GLN A 33 10.86 -8.21 15.57
N ALA A 34 9.81 -7.67 16.22
CA ALA A 34 8.64 -8.44 16.64
C ALA A 34 7.91 -9.00 15.42
N TYR A 35 7.71 -8.19 14.36
CA TYR A 35 7.13 -8.60 13.10
C TYR A 35 7.89 -9.80 12.47
N ARG A 36 9.23 -9.78 12.45
CA ARG A 36 10.05 -10.89 11.96
C ARG A 36 9.94 -12.17 12.80
N THR A 37 9.72 -12.03 14.10
CA THR A 37 9.78 -13.17 15.04
C THR A 37 8.45 -13.91 15.13
N GLU A 38 7.31 -13.21 15.07
CA GLU A 38 5.98 -13.78 15.26
C GLU A 38 5.36 -14.33 13.97
N TYR A 39 5.75 -13.79 12.78
CA TYR A 39 5.28 -14.32 11.49
C TYR A 39 5.96 -15.62 11.03
N ARG A 40 6.72 -16.27 11.89
CA ARG A 40 7.33 -17.60 11.63
C ARG A 40 6.35 -18.77 11.69
N VAL A 41 5.06 -18.56 11.77
CA VAL A 41 4.10 -19.63 12.04
C VAL A 41 3.12 -19.83 10.90
N THR A 42 3.36 -20.74 10.13
CA THR A 42 2.70 -21.94 9.56
C THR A 42 3.51 -22.42 8.37
N VAL A 43 4.31 -23.41 8.64
CA VAL A 43 5.46 -23.82 7.82
C VAL A 43 5.07 -24.31 6.41
N GLU A 44 3.88 -24.84 6.16
CA GLU A 44 3.54 -25.38 4.84
C GLU A 44 2.96 -24.35 3.87
N ALA A 45 2.12 -23.43 4.31
CA ALA A 45 1.61 -22.36 3.46
C ALA A 45 2.68 -21.29 3.16
N ALA A 46 3.58 -21.02 4.11
CA ALA A 46 4.73 -20.16 3.93
C ALA A 46 5.70 -20.69 2.87
N TYR A 47 5.92 -22.02 2.84
CA TYR A 47 6.84 -22.65 1.87
C TYR A 47 6.41 -22.51 0.42
N THR A 48 5.12 -22.61 0.14
CA THR A 48 4.60 -22.46 -1.24
C THR A 48 4.72 -21.03 -1.72
N TRP A 49 4.40 -20.05 -0.87
CA TRP A 49 4.53 -18.65 -1.22
C TRP A 49 5.99 -18.21 -1.40
N ASP A 50 6.90 -18.58 -0.51
CA ASP A 50 8.30 -18.19 -0.59
C ASP A 50 8.98 -18.73 -1.86
N ALA A 51 8.62 -19.94 -2.30
CA ALA A 51 9.07 -20.48 -3.58
C ALA A 51 8.51 -19.70 -4.77
N ALA A 52 7.21 -19.42 -4.77
CA ALA A 52 6.56 -18.62 -5.81
C ALA A 52 7.14 -17.19 -5.86
N ALA A 53 7.39 -16.57 -4.72
CA ALA A 53 7.98 -15.24 -4.64
C ALA A 53 9.38 -15.18 -5.28
N LEU A 54 10.20 -16.23 -5.10
CA LEU A 54 11.50 -16.32 -5.75
C LEU A 54 11.37 -16.41 -7.28
N GLU A 55 10.49 -17.26 -7.79
CA GLU A 55 10.23 -17.37 -9.24
C GLU A 55 9.69 -16.06 -9.82
N LEU A 56 8.84 -15.37 -9.10
CA LEU A 56 8.28 -14.07 -9.50
C LEU A 56 9.35 -12.97 -9.57
N ARG A 57 10.29 -12.94 -8.61
CA ARG A 57 11.43 -12.00 -8.67
C ARG A 57 12.29 -12.25 -9.89
N GLN A 58 12.62 -13.49 -10.19
CA GLN A 58 13.38 -13.85 -11.39
C GLN A 58 12.63 -13.49 -12.69
N ALA A 59 11.32 -13.70 -12.71
CA ALA A 59 10.48 -13.31 -13.85
C ALA A 59 10.45 -11.78 -14.03
N TRP A 60 10.43 -11.02 -12.94
CA TRP A 60 10.51 -9.56 -12.99
C TRP A 60 11.86 -9.06 -13.49
N GLU A 61 12.97 -9.61 -13.02
CA GLU A 61 14.32 -9.29 -13.53
C GLU A 61 14.46 -9.56 -15.03
N ALA A 62 13.88 -10.67 -15.51
CA ALA A 62 13.84 -10.99 -16.94
C ALA A 62 12.98 -9.99 -17.73
N HIS A 63 11.85 -9.54 -17.14
CA HIS A 63 11.00 -8.51 -17.73
C HIS A 63 11.73 -7.17 -17.85
N GLU A 64 12.38 -6.69 -16.77
CA GLU A 64 13.15 -5.44 -16.78
C GLU A 64 14.30 -5.48 -17.80
N THR A 65 14.92 -6.65 -18.00
CA THR A 65 15.93 -6.83 -19.03
C THR A 65 15.35 -6.68 -20.44
N LYS A 66 14.15 -7.20 -20.67
CA LYS A 66 13.45 -7.12 -21.96
C LYS A 66 12.85 -5.74 -22.22
N TRP A 67 12.31 -5.12 -21.18
CA TRP A 67 11.61 -3.85 -21.20
C TRP A 67 12.26 -2.87 -20.20
N PRO A 68 13.48 -2.38 -20.47
CA PRO A 68 14.12 -1.44 -19.56
C PRO A 68 13.20 -0.23 -19.34
N SER A 69 13.09 0.18 -18.08
CA SER A 69 12.42 1.44 -17.79
C SER A 69 13.07 2.53 -18.62
N PRO A 70 12.32 3.41 -19.29
CA PRO A 70 12.92 4.59 -19.89
C PRO A 70 13.79 5.23 -18.82
N GLU A 71 15.07 5.39 -19.09
CA GLU A 71 15.90 6.28 -18.27
C GLU A 71 15.07 7.53 -18.06
N ASP A 72 15.12 8.15 -16.89
CA ASP A 72 14.29 9.29 -16.48
C ASP A 72 14.29 10.45 -17.50
N ALA A 73 14.01 10.12 -18.74
CA ALA A 73 13.91 11.01 -19.85
C ALA A 73 12.66 11.87 -19.66
N ASP A 74 12.89 13.04 -19.07
CA ASP A 74 11.99 14.19 -19.16
C ASP A 74 10.54 13.94 -18.69
N ARG A 75 10.34 13.16 -17.59
CA ARG A 75 9.04 13.17 -16.90
C ARG A 75 8.74 14.52 -16.24
N ASP A 76 9.74 15.37 -16.08
CA ASP A 76 9.66 16.71 -15.50
C ASP A 76 9.12 17.76 -16.47
N GLY A 77 9.02 17.46 -17.74
CA GLY A 77 8.48 18.38 -18.71
C GLY A 77 7.03 18.74 -18.39
N ASP A 78 6.85 19.86 -17.70
CA ASP A 78 5.57 20.53 -17.58
C ASP A 78 4.54 19.95 -16.54
N ARG A 79 5.00 19.12 -15.59
CA ARG A 79 4.22 18.70 -14.41
C ARG A 79 4.49 19.54 -13.16
N SER A 80 5.21 20.66 -13.29
CA SER A 80 5.48 21.55 -12.17
C SER A 80 4.28 22.43 -11.85
N LEU A 81 3.94 22.53 -10.57
CA LEU A 81 3.05 23.55 -10.07
C LEU A 81 3.75 24.92 -10.11
N ASN A 82 3.01 25.99 -10.39
CA ASN A 82 3.55 27.32 -10.22
C ASN A 82 3.91 27.58 -8.75
N PRO A 83 4.76 28.56 -8.41
CA PRO A 83 5.24 28.78 -7.04
C PRO A 83 4.11 28.98 -6.01
N GLU A 84 3.02 29.60 -6.39
CA GLU A 84 1.87 29.88 -5.54
C GLU A 84 1.11 28.61 -5.19
N ALA A 85 0.75 27.82 -6.22
CA ALA A 85 0.12 26.50 -6.08
C ALA A 85 1.01 25.52 -5.30
N ASN A 86 2.33 25.54 -5.54
CA ASN A 86 3.28 24.71 -4.81
C ASN A 86 3.29 25.03 -3.30
N ALA A 87 3.32 26.32 -2.95
CA ALA A 87 3.28 26.75 -1.54
C ALA A 87 1.93 26.41 -0.88
N GLU A 88 0.83 26.47 -1.60
CA GLU A 88 -0.50 26.09 -1.14
C GLU A 88 -0.56 24.58 -0.84
N VAL A 89 -0.08 23.75 -1.75
CA VAL A 89 0.00 22.29 -1.58
C VAL A 89 0.88 21.92 -0.40
N GLU A 90 2.04 22.56 -0.23
CA GLU A 90 2.93 22.33 0.91
C GLU A 90 2.25 22.64 2.26
N ARG A 91 1.52 23.75 2.34
CA ARG A 91 0.75 24.09 3.55
C ARG A 91 -0.35 23.04 3.84
N GLY A 92 -1.11 22.67 2.81
CA GLY A 92 -2.16 21.66 2.95
C GLY A 92 -1.59 20.29 3.37
N CYS A 93 -0.46 19.86 2.80
CA CYS A 93 0.23 18.64 3.21
C CYS A 93 0.76 18.71 4.64
N GLY A 94 1.22 19.89 5.09
CA GLY A 94 1.62 20.12 6.49
C GLY A 94 0.45 19.89 7.45
N HIS A 95 -0.73 20.39 7.12
CA HIS A 95 -1.94 20.19 7.90
C HIS A 95 -2.40 18.71 7.91
N ILE A 96 -2.39 18.06 6.74
CA ILE A 96 -2.70 16.62 6.65
C ILE A 96 -1.75 15.80 7.53
N ARG A 97 -0.47 16.12 7.51
CA ARG A 97 0.54 15.44 8.35
C ARG A 97 0.23 15.61 9.83
N GLU A 98 -0.10 16.82 10.27
CA GLU A 98 -0.46 17.11 11.65
C GLU A 98 -1.66 16.27 12.12
N ILE A 99 -2.71 16.17 11.30
CA ILE A 99 -3.88 15.33 11.59
C ILE A 99 -3.48 13.85 11.63
N ALA A 100 -2.71 13.40 10.64
CA ALA A 100 -2.27 12.00 10.57
C ALA A 100 -1.44 11.60 11.80
N GLU A 101 -0.51 12.45 12.25
CA GLU A 101 0.37 12.17 13.38
C GLU A 101 -0.35 12.27 14.74
N ASN A 102 -1.26 13.23 14.90
CA ASN A 102 -1.86 13.52 16.20
C ASN A 102 -3.22 12.83 16.43
N VAL A 103 -3.92 12.43 15.37
CA VAL A 103 -5.26 11.84 15.46
C VAL A 103 -5.27 10.41 14.91
N ILE A 104 -4.91 10.21 13.65
CA ILE A 104 -5.15 8.94 12.98
C ILE A 104 -4.13 7.88 13.39
N THR A 105 -2.83 8.20 13.40
CA THR A 105 -1.78 7.26 13.79
C THR A 105 -1.95 6.74 15.22
N PRO A 106 -2.25 7.57 16.23
CA PRO A 106 -2.54 7.08 17.58
C PRO A 106 -3.74 6.14 17.62
N ALA A 107 -4.79 6.41 16.85
CA ALA A 107 -5.96 5.53 16.76
C ALA A 107 -5.61 4.17 16.14
N MET A 108 -4.81 4.15 15.07
CA MET A 108 -4.35 2.91 14.42
C MET A 108 -3.47 2.08 15.37
N ARG A 109 -2.54 2.72 16.09
CA ARG A 109 -1.71 2.04 17.10
C ARG A 109 -2.54 1.50 18.27
N ALA A 110 -3.58 2.22 18.68
CA ALA A 110 -4.50 1.73 19.71
C ALA A 110 -5.26 0.50 19.22
N ILE A 111 -5.71 0.47 17.96
CA ILE A 111 -6.33 -0.72 17.36
C ILE A 111 -5.32 -1.87 17.34
N GLU A 112 -4.09 -1.64 16.88
CA GLU A 112 -3.04 -2.66 16.85
C GLU A 112 -2.82 -3.30 18.22
N SER A 113 -2.76 -2.49 19.28
CA SER A 113 -2.46 -2.96 20.63
C SER A 113 -3.54 -3.84 21.29
N GLU A 114 -4.74 -3.89 20.72
CA GLU A 114 -5.84 -4.69 21.25
C GLU A 114 -5.76 -6.20 20.87
N ASP A 115 -4.92 -6.56 19.92
CA ASP A 115 -4.80 -7.95 19.45
C ASP A 115 -3.38 -8.20 18.96
N SER A 116 -2.73 -9.26 19.43
CA SER A 116 -1.37 -9.65 19.04
C SER A 116 -1.27 -10.25 17.63
N ASP A 117 -2.41 -10.66 17.05
CA ASP A 117 -2.45 -11.34 15.75
C ASP A 117 -2.59 -10.37 14.57
N ARG A 118 -2.48 -9.07 14.82
CA ARG A 118 -2.46 -8.03 13.79
C ARG A 118 -1.29 -7.09 13.99
N HIS A 119 -0.76 -6.60 12.88
CA HIS A 119 0.38 -5.71 12.91
C HIS A 119 0.20 -4.58 11.91
N LEU A 120 0.49 -3.35 12.34
CA LEU A 120 0.68 -2.21 11.45
C LEU A 120 2.06 -2.32 10.79
N ILE A 121 2.07 -2.35 9.47
CA ILE A 121 3.31 -2.45 8.70
C ILE A 121 3.52 -1.21 7.83
N GLY A 122 4.80 -0.82 7.64
CA GLY A 122 5.18 0.32 6.82
C GLY A 122 4.65 1.65 7.36
N LEU A 123 4.62 1.82 8.69
CA LEU A 123 4.09 3.03 9.32
C LEU A 123 4.90 4.28 8.97
N GLU A 124 6.19 4.13 8.70
CA GLU A 124 7.09 5.16 8.19
C GLU A 124 6.69 5.68 6.81
N HIS A 125 5.89 4.91 6.08
CA HIS A 125 5.37 5.25 4.75
C HIS A 125 3.85 5.56 4.77
N CYS A 126 3.27 5.81 5.95
CA CYS A 126 1.84 6.10 6.06
C CYS A 126 1.42 7.40 5.37
N LEU A 127 2.36 8.32 5.17
CA LEU A 127 2.16 9.53 4.39
C LEU A 127 2.80 9.38 3.00
N LYS A 128 2.03 9.65 1.96
CA LYS A 128 2.54 9.69 0.60
C LYS A 128 3.63 10.75 0.44
N GLY A 129 4.70 10.44 -0.28
CA GLY A 129 5.78 11.38 -0.56
C GLY A 129 5.28 12.67 -1.23
N MET A 130 5.87 13.79 -0.83
CA MET A 130 5.47 15.13 -1.29
C MET A 130 5.48 15.25 -2.82
N ASP A 131 6.51 14.73 -3.48
CA ASP A 131 6.65 14.81 -4.93
C ASP A 131 5.51 14.09 -5.65
N ARG A 132 5.12 12.89 -5.17
CA ARG A 132 3.98 12.14 -5.69
C ARG A 132 2.63 12.83 -5.46
N ILE A 133 2.50 13.59 -4.39
CA ILE A 133 1.31 14.42 -4.14
C ILE A 133 1.29 15.57 -5.15
N LYS A 134 2.41 16.28 -5.32
CA LYS A 134 2.52 17.41 -6.25
C LYS A 134 2.26 16.98 -7.70
N GLU A 135 2.79 15.84 -8.14
CA GLU A 135 2.51 15.26 -9.47
C GLU A 135 1.01 15.05 -9.69
N LYS A 136 0.33 14.39 -8.72
CA LYS A 136 -1.12 14.14 -8.82
C LYS A 136 -1.94 15.42 -8.84
N ILE A 137 -1.52 16.42 -8.09
CA ILE A 137 -2.20 17.72 -8.07
C ILE A 137 -1.96 18.45 -9.39
N ALA A 138 -0.72 18.47 -9.89
CA ALA A 138 -0.42 19.07 -11.19
C ALA A 138 -1.25 18.46 -12.32
N ASP A 139 -1.43 17.14 -12.33
CA ASP A 139 -2.30 16.46 -13.28
C ASP A 139 -3.78 16.88 -13.11
N ALA A 140 -4.26 17.00 -11.87
CA ALA A 140 -5.63 17.42 -11.60
C ALA A 140 -5.89 18.89 -12.01
N VAL A 141 -4.94 19.76 -11.76
CA VAL A 141 -4.98 21.17 -12.19
C VAL A 141 -4.98 21.26 -13.72
N ARG A 142 -4.04 20.57 -14.37
CA ARG A 142 -3.82 20.66 -15.82
C ARG A 142 -4.95 20.01 -16.63
N TYR A 143 -5.33 18.77 -16.28
CA TYR A 143 -6.25 17.97 -17.10
C TYR A 143 -7.71 18.06 -16.66
N LYS A 144 -7.97 18.46 -15.40
CA LYS A 144 -9.34 18.54 -14.84
C LYS A 144 -9.75 19.95 -14.46
N GLY A 145 -8.84 20.94 -14.59
CA GLY A 145 -9.11 22.34 -14.27
C GLY A 145 -9.44 22.61 -12.80
N ARG A 146 -8.98 21.74 -11.88
CA ARG A 146 -9.25 21.89 -10.44
C ARG A 146 -8.31 22.91 -9.82
N ALA A 147 -8.79 23.61 -8.78
CA ALA A 147 -7.89 24.38 -7.91
C ALA A 147 -6.95 23.41 -7.15
N PRO A 148 -5.70 23.83 -6.83
CA PRO A 148 -4.75 22.98 -6.11
C PRO A 148 -5.29 22.45 -4.77
N GLU A 149 -5.97 23.29 -3.98
CA GLU A 149 -6.60 22.93 -2.72
C GLU A 149 -7.71 21.87 -2.93
N GLU A 150 -8.62 22.10 -3.88
CA GLU A 150 -9.66 21.12 -4.23
C GLU A 150 -9.05 19.79 -4.71
N ALA A 151 -7.97 19.86 -5.50
CA ALA A 151 -7.26 18.68 -5.94
C ALA A 151 -6.68 17.89 -4.77
N LEU A 152 -6.07 18.57 -3.78
CA LEU A 152 -5.52 17.95 -2.58
C LEU A 152 -6.60 17.27 -1.72
N GLU A 153 -7.73 17.95 -1.48
CA GLU A 153 -8.89 17.42 -0.73
C GLU A 153 -9.50 16.16 -1.37
N THR A 154 -9.40 16.05 -2.70
CA THR A 154 -9.91 14.90 -3.44
C THR A 154 -8.96 13.73 -3.51
N LEU A 155 -7.70 13.86 -3.05
CA LEU A 155 -6.76 12.76 -2.97
C LEU A 155 -7.16 11.81 -1.82
N LYS A 156 -7.42 10.56 -2.18
CA LYS A 156 -8.00 9.56 -1.28
C LYS A 156 -6.94 8.67 -0.60
N ASP A 157 -5.67 8.80 -1.00
CA ASP A 157 -4.56 7.93 -0.63
C ASP A 157 -3.32 8.69 -0.15
N VAL A 158 -3.50 9.92 0.38
CA VAL A 158 -2.40 10.72 0.96
C VAL A 158 -1.94 10.12 2.28
N VAL A 159 -2.90 9.65 3.09
CA VAL A 159 -2.65 8.95 4.36
C VAL A 159 -3.13 7.52 4.21
N ARG A 160 -2.23 6.55 4.46
CA ARG A 160 -2.49 5.13 4.29
C ARG A 160 -1.88 4.33 5.44
N PHE A 161 -2.66 3.41 5.98
CA PHE A 161 -2.21 2.42 6.94
C PHE A 161 -2.41 1.02 6.38
N THR A 162 -1.57 0.08 6.79
CA THR A 162 -1.70 -1.31 6.39
C THR A 162 -1.67 -2.19 7.63
N PHE A 163 -2.75 -2.94 7.86
CA PHE A 163 -2.81 -4.01 8.83
C PHE A 163 -2.51 -5.35 8.14
N CYS A 164 -1.71 -6.17 8.80
CA CYS A 164 -1.37 -7.50 8.36
C CYS A 164 -1.77 -8.53 9.41
N TYR A 165 -2.30 -9.67 8.96
CA TYR A 165 -2.82 -10.76 9.79
C TYR A 165 -2.31 -12.11 9.30
N SER A 166 -2.37 -13.14 10.17
CA SER A 166 -2.34 -14.53 9.69
C SER A 166 -3.55 -14.84 8.81
N GLU A 167 -3.44 -15.85 7.94
CA GLU A 167 -4.53 -16.26 7.05
C GLU A 167 -5.80 -16.63 7.83
N GLU A 168 -5.65 -17.36 8.94
CA GLU A 168 -6.76 -17.83 9.77
C GLU A 168 -7.49 -16.67 10.48
N ARG A 169 -6.74 -15.64 10.84
CA ARG A 169 -7.29 -14.49 11.60
C ARG A 169 -7.80 -13.38 10.69
N TYR A 170 -7.44 -13.40 9.41
CA TYR A 170 -7.65 -12.31 8.47
C TYR A 170 -9.10 -11.83 8.42
N THR A 171 -10.04 -12.71 8.12
CA THR A 171 -11.45 -12.34 7.89
C THR A 171 -12.09 -11.73 9.13
N SER A 172 -11.96 -12.42 10.28
CA SER A 172 -12.50 -11.90 11.55
C SER A 172 -11.81 -10.62 11.98
N GLY A 173 -10.47 -10.55 11.82
CA GLY A 173 -9.68 -9.36 12.15
C GLY A 173 -10.10 -8.12 11.36
N VAL A 174 -10.29 -8.26 10.05
CA VAL A 174 -10.76 -7.15 9.19
C VAL A 174 -12.13 -6.66 9.61
N ILE A 175 -13.09 -7.57 9.88
CA ILE A 175 -14.45 -7.22 10.30
C ILE A 175 -14.40 -6.49 11.65
N GLU A 176 -13.67 -7.02 12.62
CA GLU A 176 -13.52 -6.43 13.95
C GLU A 176 -12.85 -5.06 13.88
N ASP A 177 -11.80 -4.88 13.05
CA ASP A 177 -11.10 -3.61 12.96
C ASP A 177 -11.90 -2.54 12.21
N CYS A 178 -12.73 -2.93 11.25
CA CYS A 178 -13.73 -2.02 10.70
C CYS A 178 -14.72 -1.54 11.78
N GLN A 179 -15.14 -2.44 12.69
CA GLN A 179 -15.99 -2.04 13.84
C GLN A 179 -15.23 -1.12 14.80
N ARG A 180 -13.96 -1.42 15.11
CA ARG A 180 -13.13 -0.56 15.97
C ARG A 180 -12.93 0.84 15.42
N LEU A 181 -12.82 0.97 14.09
CA LEU A 181 -12.76 2.27 13.42
C LEU A 181 -14.08 3.05 13.59
N LEU A 182 -15.22 2.37 13.45
CA LEU A 182 -16.55 2.96 13.74
C LEU A 182 -16.67 3.41 15.19
N ASP A 183 -16.27 2.56 16.15
CA ASP A 183 -16.36 2.84 17.60
C ASP A 183 -15.47 4.03 18.00
N ARG A 184 -14.43 4.34 17.24
CA ARG A 184 -13.59 5.52 17.37
C ARG A 184 -14.14 6.76 16.67
N GLY A 185 -15.32 6.65 16.08
CA GLY A 185 -16.01 7.75 15.44
C GLY A 185 -15.62 8.00 13.97
N PHE A 186 -14.70 7.23 13.38
CA PHE A 186 -14.39 7.37 11.96
C PHE A 186 -15.58 6.94 11.10
N GLN A 187 -15.81 7.67 10.02
CA GLN A 187 -16.92 7.41 9.12
C GLN A 187 -16.45 6.59 7.93
N PRO A 188 -17.08 5.45 7.62
CA PRO A 188 -16.71 4.67 6.45
C PRO A 188 -17.05 5.46 5.18
N PHE A 189 -16.09 5.56 4.27
CA PHE A 189 -16.29 6.17 2.96
C PHE A 189 -16.58 5.11 1.90
N ASP A 190 -15.71 4.12 1.74
CA ASP A 190 -15.94 2.91 0.95
C ASP A 190 -15.03 1.77 1.41
N ARG A 191 -15.35 0.56 0.95
CA ARG A 191 -14.54 -0.64 1.15
C ARG A 191 -14.70 -1.55 -0.06
N LEU A 192 -13.57 -2.06 -0.56
CA LEU A 192 -13.51 -3.01 -1.66
C LEU A 192 -12.73 -4.25 -1.22
N ASN A 193 -13.40 -5.39 -1.29
CA ASN A 193 -12.82 -6.70 -1.09
C ASN A 193 -12.35 -7.26 -2.44
N SER A 194 -11.04 -7.29 -2.65
CA SER A 194 -10.42 -7.72 -3.91
C SER A 194 -9.90 -9.17 -3.87
N TRP A 195 -10.29 -9.98 -2.91
CA TRP A 195 -9.83 -11.37 -2.81
C TRP A 195 -10.27 -12.27 -3.98
N GLN A 196 -11.33 -11.90 -4.67
CA GLN A 196 -11.77 -12.59 -5.88
C GLN A 196 -11.21 -11.98 -7.17
N ALA A 197 -10.50 -10.86 -7.09
CA ALA A 197 -9.89 -10.24 -8.27
C ALA A 197 -8.68 -11.05 -8.76
N GLU A 198 -8.35 -10.91 -10.04
CA GLU A 198 -7.26 -11.69 -10.66
C GLU A 198 -5.86 -11.14 -10.39
N GLN A 199 -5.73 -9.84 -10.18
CA GLN A 199 -4.42 -9.16 -10.16
C GLN A 199 -4.01 -8.62 -8.79
N TYR A 200 -4.91 -8.61 -7.82
CA TYR A 200 -4.64 -8.06 -6.49
C TYR A 200 -5.47 -8.78 -5.43
N LYS A 201 -4.86 -9.08 -4.28
CA LYS A 201 -5.51 -9.70 -3.13
C LYS A 201 -5.37 -8.81 -1.90
N GLY A 202 -6.48 -8.48 -1.30
CA GLY A 202 -6.56 -7.65 -0.11
C GLY A 202 -7.90 -6.95 0.03
N VAL A 203 -8.09 -6.24 1.12
CA VAL A 203 -9.22 -5.34 1.33
C VAL A 203 -8.69 -3.92 1.46
N ASN A 204 -9.22 -3.02 0.63
CA ASN A 204 -8.94 -1.59 0.74
C ASN A 204 -10.19 -0.88 1.27
N SER A 205 -10.05 -0.16 2.35
CA SER A 205 -11.14 0.64 2.91
C SER A 205 -10.70 2.09 3.07
N ARG A 206 -11.63 3.02 2.83
CA ARG A 206 -11.40 4.44 3.05
C ARG A 206 -12.32 4.95 4.13
N TRP A 207 -11.77 5.82 4.94
CA TRP A 207 -12.42 6.36 6.12
C TRP A 207 -12.27 7.86 6.16
N ARG A 208 -13.21 8.52 6.80
CA ARG A 208 -13.18 9.96 7.03
C ARG A 208 -13.08 10.24 8.52
N ASP A 209 -12.13 11.07 8.89
CA ASP A 209 -12.17 11.70 10.22
C ASP A 209 -13.27 12.77 10.24
N PRO A 210 -14.26 12.66 11.12
CA PRO A 210 -15.41 13.58 11.12
C PRO A 210 -15.06 15.00 11.54
N GLU A 211 -13.98 15.21 12.31
CA GLU A 211 -13.60 16.53 12.81
C GLU A 211 -12.83 17.33 11.75
N SER A 212 -11.85 16.72 11.12
CA SER A 212 -11.03 17.37 10.09
C SER A 212 -11.56 17.20 8.67
N GLY A 213 -12.45 16.23 8.45
CA GLY A 213 -12.90 15.84 7.11
C GLY A 213 -11.87 15.02 6.31
N LEU A 214 -10.67 14.78 6.85
CA LEU A 214 -9.60 14.08 6.15
C LEU A 214 -10.00 12.65 5.79
N LEU A 215 -9.79 12.30 4.52
CA LEU A 215 -9.89 10.93 4.03
C LEU A 215 -8.56 10.21 4.22
N PHE A 216 -8.61 8.99 4.75
CA PHE A 216 -7.47 8.11 4.86
C PHE A 216 -7.84 6.69 4.44
N GLU A 217 -6.84 5.95 3.97
CA GLU A 217 -6.98 4.57 3.52
C GLU A 217 -6.46 3.61 4.59
N VAL A 218 -7.20 2.53 4.82
CA VAL A 218 -6.74 1.38 5.60
C VAL A 218 -6.79 0.16 4.70
N GLN A 219 -5.62 -0.44 4.49
CA GLN A 219 -5.46 -1.67 3.73
C GLN A 219 -5.30 -2.84 4.68
N PHE A 220 -5.91 -3.97 4.32
CA PHE A 220 -5.84 -5.20 5.10
C PHE A 220 -5.24 -6.30 4.23
N HIS A 221 -4.18 -6.92 4.72
CA HIS A 221 -3.42 -7.93 4.01
C HIS A 221 -3.11 -9.14 4.88
N THR A 222 -2.88 -10.30 4.26
CA THR A 222 -2.03 -11.33 4.84
C THR A 222 -0.58 -11.04 4.47
N ARG A 223 0.40 -11.72 5.09
CA ARG A 223 1.80 -11.60 4.70
C ARG A 223 1.99 -11.85 3.21
N ALA A 224 1.49 -12.97 2.69
CA ALA A 224 1.63 -13.34 1.28
C ALA A 224 1.01 -12.29 0.35
N SER A 225 -0.18 -11.77 0.66
CA SER A 225 -0.82 -10.76 -0.19
C SER A 225 -0.11 -9.41 -0.14
N PHE A 226 0.50 -9.05 0.98
CA PHE A 226 1.31 -7.85 1.08
C PHE A 226 2.62 -7.97 0.29
N GLU A 227 3.33 -9.07 0.43
CA GLU A 227 4.57 -9.34 -0.31
C GLU A 227 4.32 -9.39 -1.83
N ALA A 228 3.21 -10.04 -2.27
CA ALA A 228 2.82 -10.03 -3.67
C ALA A 228 2.55 -8.62 -4.20
N LYS A 229 1.87 -7.79 -3.40
CA LYS A 229 1.65 -6.38 -3.74
C LYS A 229 2.98 -5.64 -3.90
N GLN A 230 3.96 -5.87 -3.02
CA GLN A 230 5.28 -5.24 -3.14
C GLN A 230 6.03 -5.71 -4.40
N LEU A 231 6.05 -7.03 -4.66
CA LEU A 231 6.67 -7.61 -5.86
C LEU A 231 6.05 -7.09 -7.16
N THR A 232 4.74 -6.89 -7.19
CA THR A 232 4.01 -6.47 -8.39
C THR A 232 3.85 -4.96 -8.51
N HIS A 233 4.37 -4.18 -7.57
CA HIS A 233 4.17 -2.72 -7.54
C HIS A 233 4.75 -2.03 -8.77
N ALA A 234 5.99 -2.37 -9.15
CA ALA A 234 6.64 -1.82 -10.34
C ALA A 234 5.86 -2.17 -11.63
N ALA A 235 5.37 -3.42 -11.74
CA ALA A 235 4.52 -3.84 -12.84
C ALA A 235 3.21 -3.03 -12.90
N TYR A 236 2.60 -2.76 -11.75
CA TYR A 236 1.40 -1.94 -11.66
C TYR A 236 1.64 -0.49 -12.10
N GLU A 237 2.75 0.13 -11.65
CA GLU A 237 3.10 1.50 -12.08
C GLU A 237 3.38 1.55 -13.59
N ARG A 238 4.08 0.53 -14.11
CA ARG A 238 4.37 0.41 -15.54
C ARG A 238 3.10 0.25 -16.40
N LEU A 239 2.11 -0.50 -15.93
CA LEU A 239 0.80 -0.65 -16.58
C LEU A 239 0.05 0.68 -16.71
N ARG A 240 0.27 1.61 -15.80
CA ARG A 240 -0.37 2.94 -15.80
C ARG A 240 0.34 3.94 -16.70
N ASP A 241 1.55 3.63 -17.15
CA ASP A 241 2.28 4.51 -18.07
C ASP A 241 1.62 4.46 -19.44
N PRO A 242 1.19 5.59 -20.01
CA PRO A 242 0.65 5.64 -21.38
C PRO A 242 1.63 5.17 -22.46
N ALA A 243 2.94 5.24 -22.19
CA ALA A 243 3.99 4.81 -23.11
C ALA A 243 4.17 3.28 -23.15
N THR A 244 3.58 2.53 -22.21
CA THR A 244 3.68 1.06 -22.20
C THR A 244 2.94 0.46 -23.39
N SER A 245 3.64 -0.33 -24.19
CA SER A 245 3.07 -1.00 -25.36
C SER A 245 2.01 -2.05 -24.98
N ASP A 246 1.11 -2.38 -25.90
CA ASP A 246 0.07 -3.40 -25.66
C ASP A 246 0.67 -4.76 -25.34
N VAL A 247 1.77 -5.14 -26.03
CA VAL A 247 2.47 -6.42 -25.76
C VAL A 247 3.05 -6.47 -24.36
N GLU A 248 3.67 -5.38 -23.92
CA GLU A 248 4.20 -5.26 -22.56
C GLU A 248 3.07 -5.27 -21.51
N ARG A 249 1.94 -4.60 -21.82
CA ARG A 249 0.76 -4.60 -20.93
C ARG A 249 0.23 -6.00 -20.68
N ASP A 250 0.12 -6.81 -21.72
CA ASP A 250 -0.33 -8.19 -21.59
C ASP A 250 0.62 -9.03 -20.72
N GLU A 251 1.93 -8.86 -20.87
CA GLU A 251 2.95 -9.54 -20.06
C GLU A 251 2.88 -9.10 -18.59
N LEU A 252 2.72 -7.81 -18.31
CA LEU A 252 2.60 -7.26 -16.97
C LEU A 252 1.31 -7.71 -16.28
N GLN A 253 0.20 -7.77 -17.00
CA GLN A 253 -1.07 -8.29 -16.47
C GLN A 253 -0.97 -9.78 -16.14
N GLU A 254 -0.31 -10.55 -17.01
CA GLU A 254 -0.08 -11.98 -16.76
C GLU A 254 0.84 -12.20 -15.56
N PHE A 255 1.88 -11.37 -15.40
CA PHE A 255 2.74 -11.39 -14.22
C PHE A 255 1.94 -11.14 -12.93
N GLN A 256 1.08 -10.13 -12.91
CA GLN A 256 0.23 -9.84 -11.75
C GLN A 256 -0.78 -10.98 -11.47
N ARG A 257 -1.36 -11.59 -12.50
CA ARG A 257 -2.27 -12.74 -12.33
C ARG A 257 -1.56 -13.93 -11.72
N LYS A 258 -0.36 -14.26 -12.20
CA LYS A 258 0.46 -15.34 -11.63
C LYS A 258 0.79 -15.08 -10.16
N ALA A 259 1.26 -13.88 -9.83
CA ALA A 259 1.55 -13.51 -8.45
C ALA A 259 0.32 -13.66 -7.55
N SER A 260 -0.84 -13.21 -8.01
CA SER A 260 -2.10 -13.31 -7.26
C SER A 260 -2.64 -14.73 -7.12
N ALA A 261 -2.37 -15.61 -8.09
CA ALA A 261 -2.84 -17.00 -8.06
C ALA A 261 -2.14 -17.83 -6.98
N GLU A 262 -0.90 -17.49 -6.63
CA GLU A 262 -0.10 -18.21 -5.63
C GLU A 262 -0.43 -17.79 -4.18
N ILE A 263 -1.26 -16.76 -3.99
CA ILE A 263 -1.60 -16.24 -2.65
C ILE A 263 -2.64 -17.14 -2.00
N PRO A 264 -2.39 -17.70 -0.81
CA PRO A 264 -3.40 -18.44 -0.06
C PRO A 264 -4.61 -17.54 0.25
N ILE A 265 -5.81 -18.06 -0.04
CA ILE A 265 -7.05 -17.33 0.20
C ILE A 265 -7.50 -17.57 1.65
N PRO A 266 -7.67 -16.51 2.46
CA PRO A 266 -8.14 -16.65 3.84
C PRO A 266 -9.53 -17.31 3.92
N PRO A 267 -9.78 -18.11 4.98
CA PRO A 267 -11.08 -18.69 5.19
C PRO A 267 -12.17 -17.62 5.30
N ASN A 268 -13.34 -17.89 4.70
CA ASN A 268 -14.54 -17.03 4.78
C ASN A 268 -14.32 -15.58 4.35
N VAL A 269 -13.33 -15.30 3.51
CA VAL A 269 -12.99 -13.93 3.08
C VAL A 269 -14.16 -13.23 2.36
N SER A 270 -15.10 -13.99 1.81
CA SER A 270 -16.36 -13.50 1.22
C SER A 270 -17.31 -12.84 2.22
N ASP A 271 -17.12 -13.08 3.53
CA ASP A 271 -17.94 -12.45 4.58
C ASP A 271 -17.57 -10.97 4.80
N ILE A 272 -16.45 -10.53 4.24
CA ILE A 272 -16.07 -9.11 4.22
C ILE A 272 -16.82 -8.44 3.07
N GLU A 273 -17.93 -7.79 3.39
CA GLU A 273 -18.78 -7.13 2.40
C GLU A 273 -18.12 -5.86 1.83
N ASP A 274 -18.36 -5.60 0.55
CA ASP A 274 -18.08 -4.32 -0.06
C ASP A 274 -18.98 -3.24 0.54
N TYR A 275 -18.49 -2.00 0.56
CA TYR A 275 -19.26 -0.85 1.02
C TYR A 275 -19.06 0.33 0.07
N SER A 276 -20.15 0.95 -0.36
CA SER A 276 -20.15 2.18 -1.15
C SER A 276 -21.22 3.16 -0.64
N PRO A 277 -20.93 4.47 -0.58
CA PRO A 277 -21.90 5.48 -0.16
C PRO A 277 -23.18 5.50 -1.03
N GLU A 278 -23.09 5.04 -2.27
CA GLU A 278 -24.23 5.00 -3.20
C GLU A 278 -25.27 3.95 -2.81
N GLN A 279 -24.88 2.90 -2.10
CA GLN A 279 -25.77 1.85 -1.62
C GLN A 279 -26.71 2.28 -0.48
N ARG A 280 -26.47 3.43 0.17
CA ARG A 280 -27.32 3.97 1.23
C ARG A 280 -28.49 4.84 0.73
N ARG A 281 -28.61 5.06 -0.57
CA ARG A 281 -29.68 5.90 -1.18
C ARG A 281 -30.82 5.10 -1.77
N GLY A 282 -30.86 3.78 -1.52
CA GLY A 282 -31.93 2.87 -1.95
C GLY A 282 -32.93 2.56 -0.87
#